data_ad94114d72f090d0bd617a2dcf828668
#
_entry.id   ad94114d72f090d0bd617a2dcf828668
#
_cell.length_a   1.000
_cell.length_b   1.000
_cell.length_c   1.000
_cell.angle_alpha   90.00
_cell.angle_beta   90.00
_cell.angle_gamma   90.00
#
_symmetry.space_group_name_H-M   'P 1'
#
loop_
_entity.id
_entity.type
_entity.pdbx_description
1 polymer ?
#
loop_
_entity_poly.entity_id
_entity_poly.type
_entity_poly.pdbx_seq_one_letter_code
_entity_poly.pdbx_strand_id
1 'polypeptide(L)'
;MNKAIILLIVIFMTNSVNAQEKIQNINFLFANNGYGFGYEYEKFQKSNVSIGLDLRFYDVRNDEYPIYDPFYNQFTVAGEKDILLFPLFFKTNYYLFDGQIANSFRPYVTFSIGPFIAVDGDETISSFAKKWRSTESQTNLGASLGFGVNFSQPSGNTLSLGLGYDHLSVDKPIHSKDDFGGGYLLLKYQINRE
;
A
#
# COMPACT_ATOMS: atom_id res chain seq x y z
N MET A 1 7.87 -18.11 12.64
CA MET A 1 6.77 -17.88 11.68
C MET A 1 5.56 -18.66 12.15
N ASN A 2 4.45 -17.98 12.45
CA ASN A 2 3.32 -18.56 13.16
C ASN A 2 2.59 -19.58 12.25
N LYS A 3 2.38 -20.81 12.72
CA LYS A 3 1.71 -21.90 11.96
C LYS A 3 0.34 -21.49 11.41
N ALA A 4 -0.33 -20.53 12.09
CA ALA A 4 -1.59 -19.96 11.64
C ALA A 4 -1.49 -19.18 10.32
N ILE A 5 -0.37 -18.46 10.07
CA ILE A 5 -0.15 -17.71 8.83
C ILE A 5 0.04 -18.67 7.65
N ILE A 6 0.80 -19.76 7.86
CA ILE A 6 1.00 -20.79 6.84
C ILE A 6 -0.32 -21.46 6.50
N LEU A 7 -1.14 -21.77 7.51
CA LEU A 7 -2.45 -22.39 7.32
C LEU A 7 -3.39 -21.48 6.52
N LEU A 8 -3.37 -20.17 6.81
CA LEU A 8 -4.18 -19.18 6.09
C LEU A 8 -3.77 -19.07 4.61
N ILE A 9 -2.46 -19.07 4.32
CA ILE A 9 -1.93 -19.08 2.95
C ILE A 9 -2.33 -20.36 2.21
N VAL A 10 -2.27 -21.51 2.87
CA VAL A 10 -2.64 -22.81 2.28
C VAL A 10 -4.15 -22.85 2.00
N ILE A 11 -4.98 -22.39 2.92
CA ILE A 11 -6.44 -22.31 2.71
C ILE A 11 -6.76 -21.37 1.55
N PHE A 12 -6.04 -20.27 1.41
CA PHE A 12 -6.22 -19.33 0.30
C PHE A 12 -5.84 -19.95 -1.05
N MET A 13 -4.81 -20.78 -1.08
CA MET A 13 -4.36 -21.46 -2.30
C MET A 13 -5.26 -22.64 -2.71
N THR A 14 -5.90 -23.33 -1.75
CA THR A 14 -6.71 -24.53 -2.04
C THR A 14 -8.12 -24.23 -2.51
N ASN A 15 -8.67 -23.03 -2.25
CA ASN A 15 -9.98 -22.61 -2.76
C ASN A 15 -9.97 -22.16 -4.23
N SER A 16 -9.03 -22.67 -5.02
CA SER A 16 -8.80 -22.29 -6.41
C SER A 16 -9.75 -22.94 -7.43
N VAL A 17 -10.82 -23.57 -6.98
CA VAL A 17 -11.78 -24.23 -7.88
C VAL A 17 -12.80 -23.19 -8.38
N ASN A 18 -12.71 -22.84 -9.66
CA ASN A 18 -13.57 -21.92 -10.42
C ASN A 18 -13.30 -20.42 -10.22
N ALA A 19 -12.07 -19.98 -10.20
CA ALA A 19 -11.79 -18.56 -10.37
C ALA A 19 -11.96 -18.16 -11.82
N GLN A 20 -12.91 -17.31 -12.06
CA GLN A 20 -13.32 -16.96 -13.41
C GLN A 20 -12.38 -15.95 -14.07
N GLU A 21 -11.67 -15.14 -13.31
CA GLU A 21 -10.83 -14.09 -13.89
C GLU A 21 -9.71 -13.68 -12.94
N LYS A 22 -8.49 -13.56 -13.48
CA LYS A 22 -7.31 -13.07 -12.78
C LYS A 22 -6.91 -11.72 -13.33
N ILE A 23 -6.64 -10.78 -12.46
CA ILE A 23 -6.25 -9.43 -12.82
C ILE A 23 -4.95 -9.07 -12.12
N GLN A 24 -4.07 -8.43 -12.86
CA GLN A 24 -2.82 -7.88 -12.35
C GLN A 24 -2.80 -6.38 -12.57
N ASN A 25 -2.47 -5.63 -11.53
CA ASN A 25 -2.47 -4.19 -11.55
C ASN A 25 -1.16 -3.60 -11.03
N ILE A 26 -0.79 -2.44 -11.54
CA ILE A 26 0.21 -1.56 -10.95
C ILE A 26 -0.52 -0.40 -10.28
N ASN A 27 -0.08 -0.06 -9.08
CA ASN A 27 -0.67 0.98 -8.25
C ASN A 27 0.32 2.12 -8.04
N PHE A 28 -0.17 3.35 -8.13
CA PHE A 28 0.52 4.55 -7.67
C PHE A 28 -0.32 5.18 -6.55
N LEU A 29 0.32 5.45 -5.43
CA LEU A 29 -0.32 5.99 -4.23
C LEU A 29 0.30 7.34 -3.89
N PHE A 30 -0.58 8.30 -3.64
CA PHE A 30 -0.23 9.64 -3.14
C PHE A 30 -0.81 9.73 -1.73
N ALA A 31 0.01 9.47 -0.73
CA ALA A 31 -0.39 9.45 0.66
C ALA A 31 -0.03 10.77 1.36
N ASN A 32 -0.70 11.07 2.47
CA ASN A 32 -0.41 12.27 3.26
C ASN A 32 1.07 12.37 3.69
N ASN A 33 1.71 11.22 3.89
CA ASN A 33 3.07 11.14 4.41
C ASN A 33 4.12 10.80 3.33
N GLY A 34 3.75 10.75 2.05
CA GLY A 34 4.70 10.42 0.98
C GLY A 34 4.05 9.80 -0.25
N TYR A 35 4.86 9.11 -1.01
CA TYR A 35 4.44 8.48 -2.26
C TYR A 35 4.64 6.98 -2.15
N GLY A 36 3.83 6.24 -2.91
CA GLY A 36 3.95 4.79 -2.97
C GLY A 36 3.70 4.25 -4.36
N PHE A 37 4.20 3.06 -4.58
CA PHE A 37 3.79 2.25 -5.72
C PHE A 37 3.53 0.83 -5.24
N GLY A 38 2.77 0.06 -6.02
CA GLY A 38 2.43 -1.29 -5.64
C GLY A 38 2.11 -2.17 -6.83
N TYR A 39 2.06 -3.46 -6.52
CA TYR A 39 1.61 -4.49 -7.43
C TYR A 39 0.47 -5.24 -6.75
N GLU A 40 -0.64 -5.40 -7.47
CA GLU A 40 -1.83 -6.07 -6.98
C GLU A 40 -2.18 -7.24 -7.88
N TYR A 41 -2.41 -8.40 -7.25
CA TYR A 41 -2.95 -9.58 -7.88
C TYR A 41 -4.34 -9.85 -7.33
N GLU A 42 -5.35 -9.81 -8.18
CA GLU A 42 -6.74 -10.04 -7.84
C GLU A 42 -7.30 -11.26 -8.56
N LYS A 43 -8.24 -11.93 -7.90
CA LYS A 43 -8.98 -13.05 -8.42
C LYS A 43 -10.46 -12.89 -8.08
N PHE A 44 -11.33 -12.91 -9.08
CA PHE A 44 -12.75 -12.86 -8.86
C PHE A 44 -13.25 -14.18 -8.29
N GLN A 45 -14.02 -14.10 -7.20
CA GLN A 45 -14.73 -15.24 -6.61
C GLN A 45 -16.18 -15.28 -7.08
N LYS A 46 -16.76 -14.10 -7.32
CA LYS A 46 -18.09 -13.85 -7.86
C LYS A 46 -18.03 -12.61 -8.74
N SER A 47 -19.07 -12.32 -9.49
CA SER A 47 -19.13 -11.13 -10.35
C SER A 47 -18.85 -9.82 -9.60
N ASN A 48 -19.23 -9.75 -8.32
CA ASN A 48 -19.13 -8.56 -7.50
C ASN A 48 -18.09 -8.62 -6.36
N VAL A 49 -17.34 -9.72 -6.23
CA VAL A 49 -16.31 -9.87 -5.17
C VAL A 49 -15.01 -10.36 -5.76
N SER A 50 -13.94 -9.64 -5.53
CA SER A 50 -12.57 -10.12 -5.76
C SER A 50 -11.79 -10.21 -4.46
N ILE A 51 -10.85 -11.13 -4.42
CA ILE A 51 -9.87 -11.27 -3.36
C ILE A 51 -8.47 -11.28 -3.98
N GLY A 52 -7.49 -10.80 -3.25
CA GLY A 52 -6.15 -10.68 -3.81
C GLY A 52 -5.06 -10.41 -2.80
N LEU A 53 -3.89 -10.15 -3.34
CA LEU A 53 -2.71 -9.69 -2.64
C LEU A 53 -2.33 -8.32 -3.18
N ASP A 54 -1.99 -7.41 -2.30
CA ASP A 54 -1.56 -6.06 -2.61
C ASP A 54 -0.21 -5.81 -1.93
N LEU A 55 0.85 -5.81 -2.71
CA LEU A 55 2.20 -5.49 -2.27
C LEU A 55 2.44 -4.01 -2.56
N ARG A 56 2.75 -3.24 -1.53
CA ARG A 56 3.01 -1.82 -1.64
C ARG A 56 4.41 -1.47 -1.17
N PHE A 57 4.89 -0.36 -1.66
CA PHE A 57 6.10 0.31 -1.22
C PHE A 57 5.75 1.76 -0.97
N TYR A 58 6.09 2.29 0.20
CA TYR A 58 5.96 3.70 0.53
C TYR A 58 7.32 4.29 0.86
N ASP A 59 7.60 5.43 0.26
CA ASP A 59 8.64 6.36 0.66
C ASP A 59 8.00 7.44 1.53
N VAL A 60 8.21 7.34 2.83
CA VAL A 60 7.62 8.23 3.83
C VAL A 60 8.64 9.26 4.23
N ARG A 61 8.31 10.52 4.00
CA ARG A 61 9.09 11.66 4.46
C ARG A 61 8.55 12.13 5.80
N ASN A 62 9.43 12.36 6.74
CA ASN A 62 9.05 13.02 7.98
C ASN A 62 9.09 14.54 7.76
N ASP A 63 8.22 15.26 8.50
CA ASP A 63 8.15 16.72 8.39
C ASP A 63 9.50 17.35 8.74
N GLU A 64 10.04 18.10 7.80
CA GLU A 64 11.18 18.97 8.02
C GLU A 64 10.76 20.14 8.91
N TYR A 65 11.51 20.41 9.96
CA TYR A 65 11.29 21.62 10.76
C TYR A 65 12.53 22.49 10.77
N PRO A 66 12.38 23.81 10.62
CA PRO A 66 13.51 24.72 10.66
C PRO A 66 14.07 24.80 12.08
N ILE A 67 15.34 24.50 12.24
CA ILE A 67 16.10 24.77 13.46
C ILE A 67 16.92 26.04 13.25
N TYR A 68 16.76 27.01 14.16
CA TYR A 68 17.59 28.20 14.14
C TYR A 68 18.99 27.86 14.65
N ASP A 69 20.00 28.07 13.79
CA ASP A 69 21.41 27.97 14.17
C ASP A 69 21.94 29.33 14.60
N PRO A 70 22.18 29.54 15.90
CA PRO A 70 22.63 30.83 16.41
C PRO A 70 24.08 31.20 16.00
N PHE A 71 24.90 30.23 15.62
CA PHE A 71 26.29 30.48 15.20
C PHE A 71 26.34 31.07 13.78
N TYR A 72 25.49 30.60 12.90
CA TYR A 72 25.45 31.06 11.51
C TYR A 72 24.32 32.05 11.23
N ASN A 73 23.50 32.37 12.27
CA ASN A 73 22.35 33.29 12.17
C ASN A 73 21.42 32.92 10.99
N GLN A 74 21.19 31.63 10.79
CA GLN A 74 20.34 31.10 9.72
C GLN A 74 19.50 29.92 10.20
N PHE A 75 18.40 29.66 9.49
CA PHE A 75 17.62 28.47 9.71
C PHE A 75 18.24 27.32 8.91
N THR A 76 18.54 26.21 9.59
CA THR A 76 18.86 24.93 8.96
C THR A 76 17.65 24.02 9.04
N VAL A 77 17.47 23.19 8.04
CA VAL A 77 16.38 22.21 8.03
C VAL A 77 16.90 20.95 8.73
N ALA A 78 16.17 20.50 9.74
CA ALA A 78 16.43 19.24 10.40
C ALA A 78 15.21 18.33 10.29
N GLY A 79 15.43 17.03 10.25
CA GLY A 79 14.35 16.05 10.27
C GLY A 79 14.09 15.35 8.93
N GLU A 80 14.93 15.56 7.91
CA GLU A 80 14.83 14.76 6.67
C GLU A 80 15.19 13.31 6.99
N LYS A 81 14.16 12.50 7.23
CA LYS A 81 14.30 11.10 7.61
C LYS A 81 13.57 10.24 6.61
N ASP A 82 14.31 9.33 5.99
CA ASP A 82 13.80 8.41 5.00
C ASP A 82 13.33 7.13 5.70
N ILE A 83 12.03 6.91 5.72
CA ILE A 83 11.41 5.68 6.22
C ILE A 83 10.77 4.95 5.05
N LEU A 84 11.15 3.70 4.88
CA LEU A 84 10.53 2.85 3.87
C LEU A 84 9.54 1.89 4.51
N LEU A 85 8.34 1.80 3.96
CA LEU A 85 7.33 0.85 4.38
C LEU A 85 7.03 -0.14 3.26
N PHE A 86 6.92 -1.41 3.63
CA PHE A 86 6.61 -2.52 2.72
C PHE A 86 5.38 -3.30 3.21
N PRO A 87 4.16 -2.79 2.98
CA PRO A 87 2.95 -3.53 3.28
C PRO A 87 2.72 -4.67 2.30
N LEU A 88 2.35 -5.84 2.85
CA LEU A 88 1.83 -6.98 2.12
C LEU A 88 0.43 -7.30 2.63
N PHE A 89 -0.58 -6.86 1.90
CA PHE A 89 -1.96 -6.98 2.31
C PHE A 89 -2.71 -8.09 1.59
N PHE A 90 -3.52 -8.81 2.35
CA PHE A 90 -4.65 -9.56 1.82
C PHE A 90 -5.79 -8.57 1.59
N LYS A 91 -6.32 -8.56 0.38
CA LYS A 91 -7.29 -7.57 -0.09
C LYS A 91 -8.58 -8.22 -0.53
N THR A 92 -9.69 -7.55 -0.23
CA THR A 92 -11.01 -7.89 -0.74
C THR A 92 -11.63 -6.63 -1.33
N ASN A 93 -12.13 -6.73 -2.57
CA ASN A 93 -12.90 -5.68 -3.21
C ASN A 93 -14.35 -6.15 -3.35
N TYR A 94 -15.27 -5.26 -3.05
CA TYR A 94 -16.69 -5.43 -3.31
C TYR A 94 -17.13 -4.39 -4.35
N TYR A 95 -17.54 -4.87 -5.52
CA TYR A 95 -17.98 -4.04 -6.64
C TYR A 95 -19.47 -3.74 -6.50
N LEU A 96 -19.76 -2.45 -6.37
CA LEU A 96 -21.13 -1.94 -6.27
C LEU A 96 -21.75 -1.87 -7.66
N PHE A 97 -23.05 -2.12 -7.75
CA PHE A 97 -23.83 -1.90 -8.96
C PHE A 97 -23.26 -2.58 -10.21
N ASP A 98 -22.79 -3.82 -10.09
CA ASP A 98 -22.16 -4.59 -11.16
C ASP A 98 -23.00 -4.56 -12.46
N GLY A 99 -22.50 -3.83 -13.48
CA GLY A 99 -23.19 -3.67 -14.77
C GLY A 99 -24.48 -2.84 -14.79
N GLN A 100 -24.95 -2.32 -13.64
CA GLN A 100 -26.23 -1.61 -13.57
C GLN A 100 -26.15 -0.13 -13.96
N ILE A 101 -24.99 0.51 -13.77
CA ILE A 101 -24.81 1.94 -14.09
C ILE A 101 -24.29 2.11 -15.51
N ALA A 102 -23.19 1.46 -15.84
CA ALA A 102 -22.61 1.40 -17.17
C ALA A 102 -21.57 0.27 -17.22
N ASN A 103 -21.40 -0.35 -18.39
CA ASN A 103 -20.44 -1.44 -18.56
C ASN A 103 -18.97 -1.03 -18.36
N SER A 104 -18.67 0.27 -18.50
CA SER A 104 -17.32 0.83 -18.35
C SER A 104 -17.05 1.46 -17.00
N PHE A 105 -18.03 1.50 -16.09
CA PHE A 105 -17.95 2.20 -14.81
C PHE A 105 -18.33 1.27 -13.67
N ARG A 106 -17.36 0.87 -12.84
CA ARG A 106 -17.59 -0.08 -11.74
C ARG A 106 -17.03 0.50 -10.43
N PRO A 107 -17.87 1.12 -9.59
CA PRO A 107 -17.45 1.55 -8.27
C PRO A 107 -17.21 0.34 -7.35
N TYR A 108 -16.23 0.48 -6.45
CA TYR A 108 -15.88 -0.58 -5.50
C TYR A 108 -15.52 -0.01 -4.13
N VAL A 109 -15.70 -0.84 -3.10
CA VAL A 109 -15.15 -0.65 -1.78
C VAL A 109 -14.07 -1.71 -1.57
N THR A 110 -12.97 -1.33 -0.96
CA THR A 110 -11.85 -2.21 -0.68
C THR A 110 -11.56 -2.27 0.80
N PHE A 111 -11.26 -3.46 1.28
CA PHE A 111 -10.70 -3.70 2.61
C PHE A 111 -9.45 -4.55 2.47
N SER A 112 -8.41 -4.18 3.21
CA SER A 112 -7.14 -4.92 3.19
C SER A 112 -6.56 -5.02 4.59
N ILE A 113 -5.88 -6.14 4.87
CA ILE A 113 -5.19 -6.37 6.15
C ILE A 113 -3.96 -7.26 5.90
N GLY A 114 -2.89 -7.00 6.62
CA GLY A 114 -1.69 -7.84 6.53
C GLY A 114 -0.48 -7.25 7.22
N PRO A 115 0.64 -7.98 7.21
CA PRO A 115 1.88 -7.49 7.76
C PRO A 115 2.47 -6.36 6.92
N PHE A 116 3.19 -5.47 7.57
CA PHE A 116 4.09 -4.52 6.93
C PHE A 116 5.42 -4.46 7.64
N ILE A 117 6.46 -4.17 6.89
CA ILE A 117 7.82 -3.96 7.39
C ILE A 117 8.11 -2.47 7.32
N ALA A 118 8.47 -1.87 8.43
CA ALA A 118 8.99 -0.52 8.50
C ALA A 118 10.52 -0.59 8.63
N VAL A 119 11.21 0.16 7.78
CA VAL A 119 12.67 0.19 7.68
C VAL A 119 13.14 1.62 7.87
N ASP A 120 13.94 1.85 8.90
CA ASP A 120 14.53 3.15 9.23
C ASP A 120 15.94 3.24 8.67
N GLY A 121 16.21 4.21 7.81
CA GLY A 121 17.51 4.40 7.17
C GLY A 121 18.49 5.15 8.06
N ASP A 122 19.71 4.65 8.23
CA ASP A 122 20.77 5.37 8.96
C ASP A 122 21.23 6.60 8.19
N GLU A 123 20.88 7.78 8.68
CA GLU A 123 21.15 9.08 8.04
C GLU A 123 22.63 9.47 8.07
N THR A 124 23.43 8.88 8.96
CA THR A 124 24.87 9.19 9.06
C THR A 124 25.66 8.64 7.87
N ILE A 125 25.04 7.77 7.07
CA ILE A 125 25.67 7.05 5.97
C ILE A 125 25.25 7.64 4.63
N SER A 126 26.16 8.31 3.93
CA SER A 126 25.92 8.91 2.60
C SER A 126 25.74 7.90 1.46
N SER A 127 26.18 6.65 1.64
CA SER A 127 26.05 5.60 0.62
C SER A 127 24.73 4.87 0.74
N PHE A 128 23.87 4.95 -0.26
CA PHE A 128 22.56 4.31 -0.30
C PHE A 128 22.58 2.82 0.13
N ALA A 129 23.45 2.01 -0.48
CA ALA A 129 23.53 0.59 -0.15
C ALA A 129 23.98 0.30 1.29
N LYS A 130 24.84 1.15 1.88
CA LYS A 130 25.27 1.01 3.27
C LYS A 130 24.20 1.52 4.24
N LYS A 131 23.52 2.62 3.90
CA LYS A 131 22.43 3.20 4.67
C LYS A 131 21.36 2.13 4.97
N TRP A 132 20.96 1.35 3.96
CA TRP A 132 19.93 0.32 4.09
C TRP A 132 20.43 -1.03 4.61
N ARG A 133 21.73 -1.21 4.82
CA ARG A 133 22.31 -2.46 5.33
C ARG A 133 22.46 -2.49 6.86
N SER A 134 22.53 -1.33 7.51
CA SER A 134 22.66 -1.16 8.96
C SER A 134 21.35 -0.72 9.63
N THR A 135 20.23 -0.91 8.95
CA THR A 135 18.91 -0.41 9.36
C THR A 135 18.29 -1.23 10.48
N GLU A 136 17.55 -0.54 11.34
CA GLU A 136 16.57 -1.19 12.19
C GLU A 136 15.29 -1.44 11.41
N SER A 137 14.77 -2.65 11.47
CA SER A 137 13.51 -3.01 10.84
C SER A 137 12.55 -3.62 11.85
N GLN A 138 11.29 -3.30 11.73
CA GLN A 138 10.24 -3.91 12.54
C GLN A 138 9.07 -4.36 11.65
N THR A 139 8.45 -5.47 12.06
CA THR A 139 7.30 -6.05 11.36
C THR A 139 6.07 -5.86 12.23
N ASN A 140 5.05 -5.22 11.67
CA ASN A 140 3.81 -4.88 12.36
C ASN A 140 2.61 -5.32 11.52
N LEU A 141 1.40 -5.20 12.06
CA LEU A 141 0.16 -5.47 11.36
C LEU A 141 -0.49 -4.14 10.94
N GLY A 142 -0.87 -4.04 9.67
CA GLY A 142 -1.59 -2.89 9.13
C GLY A 142 -2.93 -3.26 8.54
N ALA A 143 -3.77 -2.26 8.34
CA ALA A 143 -5.06 -2.38 7.68
C ALA A 143 -5.30 -1.19 6.75
N SER A 144 -6.14 -1.39 5.74
CA SER A 144 -6.52 -0.36 4.77
C SER A 144 -7.99 -0.47 4.44
N LEU A 145 -8.65 0.67 4.35
CA LEU A 145 -10.02 0.80 3.87
C LEU A 145 -10.07 1.86 2.78
N GLY A 146 -10.78 1.58 1.69
CA GLY A 146 -10.89 2.54 0.61
C GLY A 146 -12.12 2.32 -0.26
N PHE A 147 -12.33 3.26 -1.16
CA PHE A 147 -13.31 3.16 -2.22
C PHE A 147 -12.73 3.72 -3.51
N GLY A 148 -13.25 3.28 -4.63
CA GLY A 148 -12.77 3.75 -5.92
C GLY A 148 -13.71 3.39 -7.05
N VAL A 149 -13.27 3.71 -8.24
CA VAL A 149 -14.00 3.45 -9.48
C VAL A 149 -13.05 2.88 -10.52
N ASN A 150 -13.47 1.80 -11.14
CA ASN A 150 -12.80 1.22 -12.29
C ASN A 150 -13.44 1.77 -13.57
N PHE A 151 -12.61 2.24 -14.50
CA PHE A 151 -12.98 2.69 -15.83
C PHE A 151 -12.44 1.69 -16.86
N SER A 152 -13.29 0.84 -17.40
CA SER A 152 -12.89 -0.11 -18.45
C SER A 152 -12.82 0.60 -19.79
N GLN A 153 -11.68 0.45 -20.46
CA GLN A 153 -11.45 1.02 -21.78
C GLN A 153 -11.89 0.05 -22.89
N PRO A 154 -12.21 0.53 -24.08
CA PRO A 154 -12.53 -0.34 -25.24
C PRO A 154 -11.39 -1.30 -25.61
N SER A 155 -10.16 -0.97 -25.26
CA SER A 155 -8.98 -1.83 -25.44
C SER A 155 -8.94 -3.04 -24.51
N GLY A 156 -9.85 -3.14 -23.55
CA GLY A 156 -9.88 -4.19 -22.52
C GLY A 156 -9.09 -3.87 -21.25
N ASN A 157 -8.28 -2.81 -21.26
CA ASN A 157 -7.56 -2.36 -20.07
C ASN A 157 -8.48 -1.59 -19.11
N THR A 158 -8.13 -1.55 -17.84
CA THR A 158 -8.89 -0.81 -16.83
C THR A 158 -7.98 0.19 -16.12
N LEU A 159 -8.45 1.43 -16.03
CA LEU A 159 -7.88 2.48 -15.19
C LEU A 159 -8.77 2.63 -13.96
N SER A 160 -8.18 2.76 -12.77
CA SER A 160 -8.94 2.96 -11.55
C SER A 160 -8.45 4.18 -10.80
N LEU A 161 -9.39 4.91 -10.23
CA LEU A 161 -9.14 5.98 -9.28
C LEU A 161 -9.77 5.60 -7.96
N GLY A 162 -9.06 5.83 -6.87
CA GLY A 162 -9.56 5.52 -5.54
C GLY A 162 -9.03 6.49 -4.48
N LEU A 163 -9.73 6.48 -3.36
CA LEU A 163 -9.35 7.15 -2.13
C LEU A 163 -9.42 6.14 -1.01
N GLY A 164 -8.56 6.27 -0.03
CA GLY A 164 -8.61 5.39 1.12
C GLY A 164 -7.83 5.92 2.31
N TYR A 165 -7.79 5.10 3.34
CA TYR A 165 -7.08 5.34 4.57
C TYR A 165 -6.32 4.08 4.97
N ASP A 166 -5.02 4.23 5.21
CA ASP A 166 -4.16 3.19 5.76
C ASP A 166 -4.00 3.43 7.26
N HIS A 167 -4.02 2.37 8.04
CA HIS A 167 -3.62 2.33 9.43
C HIS A 167 -2.37 1.46 9.54
N LEU A 168 -1.20 2.11 9.76
CA LEU A 168 0.13 1.50 9.76
C LEU A 168 0.83 1.83 11.07
N SER A 169 0.30 1.30 12.18
CA SER A 169 0.84 1.52 13.51
C SER A 169 2.01 0.59 13.81
N VAL A 170 3.06 1.14 14.40
CA VAL A 170 4.28 0.43 14.78
C VAL A 170 4.33 0.20 16.28
N ASP A 171 4.86 -0.95 16.71
CA ASP A 171 4.96 -1.29 18.14
C ASP A 171 5.96 -0.41 18.88
N LYS A 172 7.04 -0.05 18.19
CA LYS A 172 8.07 0.87 18.72
C LYS A 172 8.08 2.13 17.87
N PRO A 173 7.87 3.31 18.46
CA PRO A 173 7.90 4.56 17.71
C PRO A 173 9.21 4.72 16.94
N ILE A 174 9.12 5.06 15.67
CA ILE A 174 10.26 5.45 14.85
C ILE A 174 10.26 6.97 14.80
N HIS A 175 11.33 7.61 15.30
CA HIS A 175 11.45 9.07 15.37
C HIS A 175 10.25 9.77 16.03
N SER A 176 9.77 9.20 17.14
CA SER A 176 8.61 9.69 17.90
C SER A 176 7.26 9.56 17.18
N LYS A 177 7.22 8.86 16.06
CA LYS A 177 5.98 8.57 15.32
C LYS A 177 5.63 7.09 15.47
N ASP A 178 4.40 6.83 15.85
CA ASP A 178 3.86 5.49 16.12
C ASP A 178 2.83 5.02 15.08
N ASP A 179 2.38 5.92 14.18
CA ASP A 179 1.50 5.60 13.07
C ASP A 179 1.97 6.30 11.79
N PHE A 180 2.20 5.51 10.75
CA PHE A 180 2.58 5.93 9.41
C PHE A 180 1.42 5.85 8.42
N GLY A 181 0.22 5.58 8.90
CA GLY A 181 -1.00 5.58 8.13
C GLY A 181 -1.46 6.98 7.74
N GLY A 182 -2.60 7.03 7.09
CA GLY A 182 -3.22 8.27 6.65
C GLY A 182 -4.05 8.11 5.39
N GLY A 183 -4.63 9.21 4.94
CA GLY A 183 -5.37 9.25 3.68
C GLY A 183 -4.46 9.06 2.49
N TYR A 184 -4.95 8.38 1.46
CA TYR A 184 -4.25 8.24 0.19
C TYR A 184 -5.19 8.39 -1.01
N LEU A 185 -4.63 8.89 -2.10
CA LEU A 185 -5.20 8.82 -3.45
C LEU A 185 -4.53 7.65 -4.19
N LEU A 186 -5.33 6.82 -4.84
CA LEU A 186 -4.87 5.66 -5.60
C LEU A 186 -5.14 5.86 -7.09
N LEU A 187 -4.10 5.70 -7.89
CA LEU A 187 -4.19 5.50 -9.34
C LEU A 187 -3.76 4.06 -9.63
N LYS A 188 -4.64 3.25 -10.22
CA LYS A 188 -4.39 1.85 -10.53
C LYS A 188 -4.55 1.61 -12.03
N TYR A 189 -3.61 0.88 -12.62
CA TYR A 189 -3.64 0.48 -14.02
C TYR A 189 -3.54 -1.04 -14.14
N GLN A 190 -4.48 -1.62 -14.85
CA GLN A 190 -4.50 -3.06 -15.14
C GLN A 190 -3.51 -3.38 -16.26
N ILE A 191 -2.56 -4.29 -15.96
CA ILE A 191 -1.51 -4.71 -16.90
C ILE A 191 -1.77 -6.06 -17.54
N ASN A 192 -2.54 -6.92 -16.88
CA ASN A 192 -2.91 -8.22 -17.41
C ASN A 192 -4.29 -8.67 -16.91
N ARG A 193 -4.98 -9.46 -17.74
CA ARG A 193 -6.28 -10.06 -17.45
C ARG A 193 -6.35 -11.44 -18.13
N GLU A 194 -6.48 -12.49 -17.32
CA GLU A 194 -6.54 -13.89 -17.75
C GLU A 194 -7.81 -14.58 -17.27
#